data_52893f29554e4c24b0dac3f398edc0a9
#
_entry.id   52893f29554e4c24b0dac3f398edc0a9
#
_cell.length_a   1.000
_cell.length_b   1.000
_cell.length_c   1.000
_cell.angle_alpha   90.00
_cell.angle_beta   90.00
_cell.angle_gamma   90.00
#
_symmetry.space_group_name_H-M   'P 1'
#
loop_
_entity.id
_entity.type
_entity.pdbx_description
1 polymer ?
#
loop_
_entity_poly.entity_id
_entity_poly.type
_entity_poly.pdbx_seq_one_letter_code
_entity_poly.pdbx_strand_id
1 'polypeptide(L)'
;MSSPSTSGRRRTTAGGGQMARRATSTMKQASISEFFEKNKHFLGYDSVQRSIITAVKEAIDNSLDACEEHRILPTISIELRRIPNKTDRILMIAQDNGPGIPAKSIEKVFGSLLFGSRFHTIRQTRGQQGIGITGVVMYSQLTTGKTTHVVSKIAKDATALKMDIGLDTKKNAAIVSNRERIHGFVDHNGLPVEHGLRIEAPMKAKFQRGKKSVGQY
;
A
#
# COMPACT_ATOMS: atom_id res chain seq x y z
N MET A 1 32.18 37.68 -70.41
CA MET A 1 30.75 37.77 -70.81
C MET A 1 29.94 36.92 -69.89
N SER A 2 29.03 37.53 -69.24
CA SER A 2 28.32 37.31 -67.98
C SER A 2 27.39 36.14 -67.99
N SER A 3 27.42 35.39 -66.92
CA SER A 3 26.38 34.44 -66.49
C SER A 3 25.51 35.07 -65.37
N PRO A 4 24.22 34.83 -65.29
CA PRO A 4 23.47 35.08 -64.05
C PRO A 4 23.12 33.79 -63.34
N SER A 5 23.34 33.82 -62.05
CA SER A 5 22.95 32.82 -61.06
C SER A 5 21.46 32.90 -60.75
N THR A 6 20.77 31.73 -60.62
CA THR A 6 19.46 31.61 -60.08
C THR A 6 19.52 30.96 -58.72
N SER A 7 19.14 31.72 -57.67
CA SER A 7 19.02 31.25 -56.30
C SER A 7 17.68 30.56 -56.09
N GLY A 8 17.70 29.27 -55.78
CA GLY A 8 16.56 28.49 -55.37
C GLY A 8 16.32 28.63 -53.88
N ARG A 9 15.23 29.26 -53.51
CA ARG A 9 14.76 29.46 -52.14
C ARG A 9 14.13 28.13 -51.61
N ARG A 10 14.78 27.44 -50.71
CA ARG A 10 14.20 26.31 -49.98
C ARG A 10 13.23 26.85 -48.95
N ARG A 11 11.94 26.50 -49.08
CA ARG A 11 10.92 26.63 -48.02
C ARG A 11 11.16 25.54 -47.00
N THR A 12 11.50 25.91 -45.77
CA THR A 12 11.52 25.03 -44.61
C THR A 12 10.11 24.93 -44.05
N THR A 13 9.52 23.73 -44.05
CA THR A 13 8.27 23.40 -43.41
C THR A 13 8.50 23.22 -41.90
N ALA A 14 8.31 24.29 -41.14
CA ALA A 14 8.22 24.24 -39.68
C ALA A 14 6.75 23.96 -39.29
N GLY A 15 6.39 22.70 -39.19
CA GLY A 15 5.01 22.30 -38.83
C GLY A 15 4.86 21.02 -38.01
N GLY A 16 5.94 20.22 -37.88
CA GLY A 16 5.87 18.90 -37.24
C GLY A 16 6.10 18.87 -35.72
N GLY A 17 6.69 19.92 -35.15
CA GLY A 17 7.15 19.89 -33.75
C GLY A 17 6.15 20.30 -32.68
N GLN A 18 5.06 20.96 -33.05
CA GLN A 18 4.10 21.47 -32.07
C GLN A 18 2.93 20.52 -31.77
N MET A 19 2.56 19.63 -32.69
CA MET A 19 1.52 18.62 -32.46
C MET A 19 2.01 17.47 -31.57
N ALA A 20 3.25 17.06 -31.65
CA ALA A 20 3.82 16.01 -30.81
C ALA A 20 3.97 16.44 -29.32
N ARG A 21 4.21 17.72 -29.05
CA ARG A 21 4.29 18.27 -27.68
C ARG A 21 2.92 18.47 -27.02
N ARG A 22 1.83 18.56 -27.74
CA ARG A 22 0.47 18.65 -27.19
C ARG A 22 -0.13 17.31 -26.82
N ALA A 23 0.31 16.20 -27.41
CA ALA A 23 -0.18 14.87 -27.09
C ALA A 23 0.38 14.26 -25.79
N THR A 24 1.53 14.76 -25.30
CA THR A 24 2.16 14.27 -24.06
C THR A 24 1.72 14.99 -22.77
N SER A 25 0.91 16.05 -22.85
CA SER A 25 0.54 16.87 -21.68
C SER A 25 -0.85 16.60 -21.09
N THR A 26 -1.58 15.57 -21.52
CA THR A 26 -2.94 15.29 -21.07
C THR A 26 -3.21 13.88 -20.55
N MET A 27 -2.20 13.12 -20.23
CA MET A 27 -2.41 12.00 -19.30
C MET A 27 -2.47 12.57 -17.88
N LYS A 28 -3.66 13.03 -17.46
CA LYS A 28 -3.97 13.26 -16.05
C LYS A 28 -3.73 11.95 -15.33
N GLN A 29 -2.67 11.89 -14.56
CA GLN A 29 -2.40 10.77 -13.68
C GLN A 29 -3.58 10.70 -12.70
N ALA A 30 -4.42 9.66 -12.82
CA ALA A 30 -5.54 9.47 -11.91
C ALA A 30 -5.02 9.45 -10.48
N SER A 31 -5.71 10.13 -9.56
CA SER A 31 -5.32 10.08 -8.16
C SER A 31 -5.50 8.66 -7.62
N ILE A 32 -4.72 8.30 -6.61
CA ILE A 32 -4.84 6.99 -5.93
C ILE A 32 -6.30 6.73 -5.49
N SER A 33 -6.99 7.74 -4.97
CA SER A 33 -8.38 7.60 -4.54
C SER A 33 -9.33 7.34 -5.71
N GLU A 34 -9.15 8.04 -6.84
CA GLU A 34 -9.96 7.79 -8.05
C GLU A 34 -9.71 6.39 -8.60
N PHE A 35 -8.45 5.95 -8.61
CA PHE A 35 -8.12 4.58 -9.01
C PHE A 35 -8.78 3.57 -8.08
N PHE A 36 -8.69 3.76 -6.76
CA PHE A 36 -9.28 2.86 -5.78
C PHE A 36 -10.82 2.81 -5.94
N GLU A 37 -11.49 3.96 -6.02
CA GLU A 37 -12.94 4.03 -6.18
C GLU A 37 -13.42 3.35 -7.48
N LYS A 38 -12.72 3.57 -8.59
CA LYS A 38 -13.05 2.93 -9.88
C LYS A 38 -12.81 1.42 -9.87
N ASN A 39 -11.87 0.94 -9.08
CA ASN A 39 -11.41 -0.44 -9.11
C ASN A 39 -11.74 -1.23 -7.84
N LYS A 40 -12.45 -0.66 -6.87
CA LYS A 40 -12.73 -1.31 -5.59
C LYS A 40 -13.39 -2.68 -5.71
N HIS A 41 -14.16 -2.93 -6.78
CA HIS A 41 -14.74 -4.23 -7.06
C HIS A 41 -13.66 -5.28 -7.36
N PHE A 42 -12.72 -4.95 -8.25
CA PHE A 42 -11.60 -5.83 -8.58
C PHE A 42 -10.63 -6.00 -7.41
N LEU A 43 -10.49 -4.96 -6.59
CA LEU A 43 -9.62 -4.94 -5.42
C LEU A 43 -10.24 -5.69 -4.21
N GLY A 44 -11.51 -6.11 -4.30
CA GLY A 44 -12.19 -6.81 -3.21
C GLY A 44 -12.70 -5.90 -2.09
N TYR A 45 -12.82 -4.59 -2.34
CA TYR A 45 -13.31 -3.59 -1.38
C TYR A 45 -14.69 -3.04 -1.72
N ASP A 46 -15.47 -3.77 -2.50
CA ASP A 46 -16.80 -3.41 -2.96
C ASP A 46 -17.90 -3.57 -1.90
N SER A 47 -17.69 -4.41 -0.91
CA SER A 47 -18.62 -4.60 0.20
C SER A 47 -17.90 -4.67 1.54
N VAL A 48 -18.62 -4.31 2.61
CA VAL A 48 -18.09 -4.30 3.97
C VAL A 48 -17.57 -5.67 4.41
N GLN A 49 -18.25 -6.74 3.98
CA GLN A 49 -17.87 -8.12 4.31
C GLN A 49 -16.61 -8.54 3.55
N ARG A 50 -16.59 -8.27 2.27
CA ARG A 50 -15.48 -8.63 1.39
C ARG A 50 -14.22 -7.85 1.74
N SER A 51 -14.36 -6.58 2.12
CA SER A 51 -13.25 -5.72 2.52
C SER A 51 -12.47 -6.27 3.73
N ILE A 52 -13.15 -6.87 4.72
CA ILE A 52 -12.46 -7.51 5.85
C ILE A 52 -11.61 -8.68 5.36
N ILE A 53 -12.22 -9.56 4.56
CA ILE A 53 -11.54 -10.77 4.06
C ILE A 53 -10.35 -10.38 3.21
N THR A 54 -10.53 -9.40 2.32
CA THR A 54 -9.45 -8.88 1.49
C THR A 54 -8.34 -8.29 2.35
N ALA A 55 -8.66 -7.44 3.34
CA ALA A 55 -7.64 -6.81 4.19
C ALA A 55 -6.85 -7.85 4.99
N VAL A 56 -7.52 -8.85 5.55
CA VAL A 56 -6.89 -9.98 6.26
C VAL A 56 -5.99 -10.79 5.33
N LYS A 57 -6.51 -11.15 4.15
CA LYS A 57 -5.75 -11.88 3.14
C LYS A 57 -4.49 -11.12 2.72
N GLU A 58 -4.62 -9.85 2.40
CA GLU A 58 -3.47 -9.03 2.00
C GLU A 58 -2.42 -8.91 3.12
N ALA A 59 -2.84 -8.77 4.37
CA ALA A 59 -1.92 -8.77 5.50
C ALA A 59 -1.18 -10.10 5.64
N ILE A 60 -1.88 -11.24 5.56
CA ILE A 60 -1.29 -12.58 5.65
C ILE A 60 -0.34 -12.83 4.47
N ASP A 61 -0.76 -12.55 3.25
CA ASP A 61 0.06 -12.78 2.05
C ASP A 61 1.37 -11.98 2.09
N ASN A 62 1.31 -10.70 2.50
CA ASN A 62 2.52 -9.89 2.65
C ASN A 62 3.44 -10.41 3.76
N SER A 63 2.88 -10.86 4.89
CA SER A 63 3.66 -11.43 5.99
C SER A 63 4.34 -12.75 5.58
N LEU A 64 3.62 -13.62 4.86
CA LEU A 64 4.18 -14.87 4.34
C LEU A 64 5.29 -14.61 3.32
N ASP A 65 5.05 -13.72 2.36
CA ASP A 65 6.05 -13.38 1.33
C ASP A 65 7.32 -12.79 1.96
N ALA A 66 7.17 -11.91 2.97
CA ALA A 66 8.30 -11.32 3.69
C ALA A 66 9.10 -12.37 4.48
N CYS A 67 8.41 -13.28 5.16
CA CYS A 67 9.06 -14.37 5.91
C CYS A 67 9.77 -15.35 4.97
N GLU A 68 9.13 -15.78 3.89
CA GLU A 68 9.71 -16.69 2.89
C GLU A 68 10.96 -16.10 2.21
N GLU A 69 10.90 -14.84 1.82
CA GLU A 69 12.03 -14.15 1.19
C GLU A 69 13.26 -14.12 2.09
N HIS A 70 13.05 -14.04 3.40
CA HIS A 70 14.11 -13.98 4.41
C HIS A 70 14.37 -15.32 5.11
N ARG A 71 13.73 -16.40 4.67
CA ARG A 71 13.86 -17.75 5.25
C ARG A 71 13.52 -17.81 6.73
N ILE A 72 12.52 -17.05 7.14
CA ILE A 72 11.99 -17.03 8.50
C ILE A 72 10.76 -17.93 8.54
N LEU A 73 10.69 -18.83 9.52
CA LEU A 73 9.47 -19.60 9.77
C LEU A 73 8.37 -18.65 10.25
N PRO A 74 7.24 -18.50 9.50
CA PRO A 74 6.29 -17.46 9.79
C PRO A 74 5.47 -17.74 11.06
N THR A 75 5.36 -16.72 11.91
CA THR A 75 4.40 -16.64 12.99
C THR A 75 3.55 -15.38 12.73
N ILE A 76 2.27 -15.58 12.41
CA ILE A 76 1.37 -14.49 12.03
C ILE A 76 0.16 -14.50 12.96
N SER A 77 -0.16 -13.35 13.53
CA SER A 77 -1.33 -13.13 14.35
C SER A 77 -2.26 -12.11 13.71
N ILE A 78 -3.54 -12.45 13.61
CA ILE A 78 -4.59 -11.55 13.13
C ILE A 78 -5.64 -11.40 14.22
N GLU A 79 -5.93 -10.17 14.60
CA GLU A 79 -7.00 -9.84 15.51
C GLU A 79 -7.97 -8.85 14.88
N LEU A 80 -9.27 -9.13 15.00
CA LEU A 80 -10.35 -8.24 14.62
C LEU A 80 -11.09 -7.76 15.87
N ARG A 81 -10.83 -6.52 16.25
CA ARG A 81 -11.37 -5.95 17.50
C ARG A 81 -12.50 -4.96 17.21
N ARG A 82 -13.57 -5.02 17.98
CA ARG A 82 -14.61 -4.00 17.91
C ARG A 82 -14.11 -2.68 18.46
N ILE A 83 -14.42 -1.59 17.76
CA ILE A 83 -14.15 -0.25 18.28
C ILE A 83 -15.32 0.13 19.22
N PRO A 84 -15.06 0.49 20.47
CA PRO A 84 -16.10 0.90 21.42
C PRO A 84 -17.00 2.00 20.83
N ASN A 85 -18.31 1.89 21.08
CA ASN A 85 -19.32 2.86 20.63
C ASN A 85 -19.43 3.00 19.08
N LYS A 86 -18.90 2.04 18.30
CA LYS A 86 -19.04 1.98 16.84
C LYS A 86 -19.59 0.61 16.42
N THR A 87 -20.73 0.61 15.73
CA THR A 87 -21.40 -0.63 15.30
C THR A 87 -20.94 -1.11 13.92
N ASP A 88 -20.34 -0.21 13.14
CA ASP A 88 -19.95 -0.42 11.75
C ASP A 88 -18.44 -0.27 11.50
N ARG A 89 -17.63 -0.30 12.57
CA ARG A 89 -16.17 -0.16 12.51
C ARG A 89 -15.47 -1.17 13.39
N ILE A 90 -14.37 -1.66 12.90
CA ILE A 90 -13.45 -2.55 13.60
C ILE A 90 -12.02 -2.01 13.51
N LEU A 91 -11.18 -2.49 14.41
CA LEU A 91 -9.73 -2.39 14.30
C LEU A 91 -9.20 -3.75 13.87
N MET A 92 -8.58 -3.81 12.69
CA MET A 92 -7.81 -4.97 12.28
C MET A 92 -6.37 -4.80 12.78
N ILE A 93 -5.86 -5.80 13.49
CA ILE A 93 -4.49 -5.88 13.94
C ILE A 93 -3.86 -7.08 13.26
N ALA A 94 -2.78 -6.86 12.53
CA ALA A 94 -1.98 -7.91 11.92
C ALA A 94 -0.55 -7.77 12.42
N GLN A 95 0.04 -8.87 12.88
CA GLN A 95 1.42 -8.90 13.33
C GLN A 95 2.13 -10.15 12.84
N ASP A 96 3.37 -9.97 12.38
CA ASP A 96 4.25 -11.04 11.96
C ASP A 96 5.61 -10.95 12.66
N ASN A 97 6.38 -12.05 12.55
CA ASN A 97 7.77 -12.14 12.95
C ASN A 97 8.72 -12.04 11.74
N GLY A 98 8.29 -11.40 10.65
CA GLY A 98 9.11 -11.19 9.47
C GLY A 98 10.31 -10.26 9.73
N PRO A 99 11.07 -9.89 8.70
CA PRO A 99 12.30 -9.11 8.85
C PRO A 99 12.08 -7.68 9.35
N GLY A 100 10.83 -7.21 9.42
CA GLY A 100 10.49 -5.81 9.61
C GLY A 100 10.80 -4.95 8.37
N ILE A 101 10.45 -3.67 8.42
CA ILE A 101 10.67 -2.72 7.33
C ILE A 101 11.64 -1.64 7.81
N PRO A 102 12.80 -1.46 7.16
CA PRO A 102 13.72 -0.37 7.49
C PRO A 102 13.06 1.01 7.35
N ALA A 103 13.34 1.92 8.26
CA ALA A 103 12.74 3.27 8.31
C ALA A 103 12.73 4.00 6.96
N LYS A 104 13.83 3.89 6.19
CA LYS A 104 13.98 4.51 4.86
C LYS A 104 13.08 3.91 3.77
N SER A 105 12.53 2.72 3.99
CA SER A 105 11.72 1.98 3.01
C SER A 105 10.22 2.09 3.28
N ILE A 106 9.80 2.59 4.44
CA ILE A 106 8.40 2.60 4.87
C ILE A 106 7.52 3.40 3.91
N GLU A 107 7.91 4.62 3.56
CA GLU A 107 7.13 5.45 2.64
C GLU A 107 6.95 4.79 1.28
N LYS A 108 7.98 4.10 0.79
CA LYS A 108 7.92 3.35 -0.46
C LYS A 108 6.99 2.15 -0.35
N VAL A 109 7.08 1.37 0.73
CA VAL A 109 6.27 0.16 0.93
C VAL A 109 4.78 0.49 1.03
N PHE A 110 4.42 1.51 1.80
CA PHE A 110 3.04 1.89 2.04
C PHE A 110 2.46 2.88 1.03
N GLY A 111 3.31 3.61 0.29
CA GLY A 111 2.89 4.61 -0.69
C GLY A 111 2.86 4.13 -2.15
N SER A 112 3.41 2.96 -2.44
CA SER A 112 3.56 2.47 -3.82
C SER A 112 2.33 1.72 -4.32
N LEU A 113 1.30 2.44 -4.69
CA LEU A 113 0.05 1.84 -5.20
C LEU A 113 0.16 1.37 -6.66
N LEU A 114 1.03 1.95 -7.46
CA LEU A 114 1.16 1.63 -8.89
C LEU A 114 2.61 1.57 -9.37
N PHE A 115 3.56 1.84 -8.48
CA PHE A 115 4.99 1.77 -8.81
C PHE A 115 5.62 0.49 -8.27
N GLY A 116 4.89 -0.62 -8.36
CA GLY A 116 5.44 -1.92 -8.03
C GLY A 116 6.62 -2.23 -8.93
N SER A 117 7.84 -2.05 -8.41
CA SER A 117 9.07 -2.62 -8.94
C SER A 117 9.00 -4.15 -9.18
N ARG A 118 7.85 -4.76 -8.92
CA ARG A 118 7.59 -6.20 -9.08
C ARG A 118 7.23 -6.62 -10.51
N PHE A 119 6.97 -5.68 -11.44
CA PHE A 119 6.80 -6.02 -12.86
C PHE A 119 8.07 -6.55 -13.53
N HIS A 120 9.23 -6.45 -12.88
CA HIS A 120 10.51 -6.94 -13.40
C HIS A 120 11.06 -8.18 -12.68
N THR A 121 10.39 -8.68 -11.65
CA THR A 121 10.84 -9.91 -10.99
C THR A 121 9.92 -11.07 -11.39
N ILE A 122 10.50 -12.09 -12.02
CA ILE A 122 9.86 -13.38 -12.40
C ILE A 122 9.56 -14.22 -11.13
N ARG A 123 9.26 -13.61 -10.00
CA ARG A 123 8.85 -14.32 -8.79
C ARG A 123 7.35 -14.23 -8.66
N GLN A 124 6.72 -15.38 -8.59
CA GLN A 124 5.31 -15.51 -8.25
C GLN A 124 5.13 -15.13 -6.77
N THR A 125 4.68 -13.88 -6.52
CA THR A 125 4.28 -13.43 -5.19
C THR A 125 2.79 -13.66 -5.03
N ARG A 126 2.30 -13.95 -3.80
CA ARG A 126 0.88 -14.16 -3.50
C ARG A 126 0.04 -12.92 -3.80
N GLY A 127 0.63 -11.74 -3.66
CA GLY A 127 -0.01 -10.46 -3.98
C GLY A 127 -0.02 -10.18 -5.49
N GLN A 128 -1.00 -10.67 -6.23
CA GLN A 128 -1.10 -10.53 -7.69
C GLN A 128 -1.27 -9.10 -8.19
N GLN A 129 -1.75 -8.16 -7.37
CA GLN A 129 -2.18 -6.84 -7.83
C GLN A 129 -1.20 -5.70 -7.49
N GLY A 130 -0.14 -5.94 -6.71
CA GLY A 130 0.88 -4.94 -6.35
C GLY A 130 0.37 -3.78 -5.47
N ILE A 131 -0.87 -3.86 -4.96
CA ILE A 131 -1.48 -2.82 -4.12
C ILE A 131 -1.70 -3.27 -2.66
N GLY A 132 -1.63 -4.55 -2.38
CA GLY A 132 -1.71 -5.23 -1.11
C GLY A 132 -1.98 -4.34 0.11
N ILE A 133 -0.95 -4.15 0.90
CA ILE A 133 -1.05 -3.38 2.15
C ILE A 133 -1.43 -1.90 1.93
N THR A 134 -1.07 -1.31 0.77
CA THR A 134 -1.49 0.06 0.44
C THR A 134 -3.01 0.13 0.26
N GLY A 135 -3.63 -0.92 -0.27
CA GLY A 135 -5.09 -1.03 -0.36
C GLY A 135 -5.75 -1.06 1.01
N VAL A 136 -5.15 -1.74 1.99
CA VAL A 136 -5.62 -1.75 3.39
C VAL A 136 -5.55 -0.35 4.00
N VAL A 137 -4.42 0.35 3.86
CA VAL A 137 -4.25 1.74 4.35
C VAL A 137 -5.26 2.67 3.69
N MET A 138 -5.45 2.55 2.37
CA MET A 138 -6.42 3.33 1.61
C MET A 138 -7.84 3.10 2.10
N TYR A 139 -8.27 1.84 2.21
CA TYR A 139 -9.61 1.50 2.67
C TYR A 139 -9.84 1.99 4.11
N SER A 140 -8.84 1.84 4.98
CA SER A 140 -8.87 2.40 6.33
C SER A 140 -9.14 3.90 6.30
N GLN A 141 -8.33 4.65 5.58
CA GLN A 141 -8.42 6.11 5.52
C GLN A 141 -9.72 6.60 4.88
N LEU A 142 -10.13 6.03 3.74
CA LEU A 142 -11.37 6.44 3.04
C LEU A 142 -12.63 6.14 3.86
N THR A 143 -12.65 5.06 4.64
CA THR A 143 -13.85 4.66 5.37
C THR A 143 -13.93 5.21 6.79
N THR A 144 -12.80 5.59 7.38
CA THR A 144 -12.76 6.05 8.77
C THR A 144 -12.20 7.45 8.96
N GLY A 145 -11.49 7.99 7.96
CA GLY A 145 -10.72 9.24 8.06
C GLY A 145 -9.49 9.12 8.97
N LYS A 146 -9.11 7.90 9.36
CA LYS A 146 -8.01 7.65 10.30
C LYS A 146 -6.79 7.09 9.58
N THR A 147 -5.61 7.34 10.15
CA THR A 147 -4.36 6.73 9.74
C THR A 147 -4.27 5.27 10.22
N THR A 148 -3.39 4.51 9.61
CA THR A 148 -3.00 3.17 10.03
C THR A 148 -1.78 3.27 10.94
N HIS A 149 -1.84 2.67 12.13
CA HIS A 149 -0.68 2.57 13.01
C HIS A 149 0.22 1.42 12.57
N VAL A 150 1.51 1.67 12.54
CA VAL A 150 2.52 0.68 12.15
C VAL A 150 3.64 0.68 13.16
N VAL A 151 4.04 -0.52 13.59
CA VAL A 151 5.25 -0.74 14.37
C VAL A 151 6.14 -1.70 13.61
N SER A 152 7.36 -1.29 13.32
CA SER A 152 8.34 -2.10 12.60
C SER A 152 9.62 -2.23 13.41
N LYS A 153 10.10 -3.46 13.57
CA LYS A 153 11.38 -3.77 14.20
C LYS A 153 12.22 -4.64 13.26
N ILE A 154 13.43 -4.21 12.97
CA ILE A 154 14.42 -5.00 12.26
C ILE A 154 15.45 -5.54 13.25
N ALA A 155 15.98 -6.73 13.00
CA ALA A 155 16.85 -7.46 13.94
C ALA A 155 18.06 -6.66 14.43
N LYS A 156 18.66 -5.83 13.56
CA LYS A 156 19.84 -5.01 13.92
C LYS A 156 19.52 -3.80 14.81
N ASP A 157 18.25 -3.41 14.95
CA ASP A 157 17.86 -2.23 15.72
C ASP A 157 17.50 -2.65 17.16
N ALA A 158 18.02 -1.92 18.14
CA ALA A 158 17.70 -2.14 19.55
C ALA A 158 16.24 -1.75 19.87
N THR A 159 15.64 -0.85 19.07
CA THR A 159 14.28 -0.30 19.27
C THR A 159 13.42 -0.56 18.06
N ALA A 160 12.11 -0.66 18.28
CA ALA A 160 11.14 -0.65 17.19
C ALA A 160 10.80 0.81 16.77
N LEU A 161 10.39 0.99 15.53
CA LEU A 161 9.88 2.25 15.01
C LEU A 161 8.36 2.19 14.93
N LYS A 162 7.70 3.03 15.70
CA LYS A 162 6.25 3.23 15.68
C LYS A 162 5.93 4.49 14.86
N MET A 163 4.86 4.46 14.07
CA MET A 163 4.44 5.59 13.24
C MET A 163 2.99 5.46 12.79
N ASP A 164 2.46 6.56 12.27
CA ASP A 164 1.16 6.60 11.62
C ASP A 164 1.33 6.78 10.12
N ILE A 165 0.64 5.96 9.35
CA ILE A 165 0.66 5.97 7.89
C ILE A 165 -0.69 6.45 7.36
N GLY A 166 -0.67 7.50 6.57
CA GLY A 166 -1.76 7.97 5.75
C GLY A 166 -1.33 8.05 4.28
N LEU A 167 -2.25 8.43 3.41
CA LEU A 167 -2.00 8.60 1.98
C LEU A 167 -2.41 10.01 1.54
N ASP A 168 -1.49 10.72 0.90
CA ASP A 168 -1.81 11.91 0.12
C ASP A 168 -2.32 11.45 -1.26
N THR A 169 -3.64 11.47 -1.39
CA THR A 169 -4.30 11.01 -2.62
C THR A 169 -4.07 11.94 -3.81
N LYS A 170 -3.65 13.18 -3.58
CA LYS A 170 -3.32 14.14 -4.64
C LYS A 170 -1.90 13.93 -5.16
N LYS A 171 -0.97 13.67 -4.24
CA LYS A 171 0.46 13.48 -4.56
C LYS A 171 0.81 12.01 -4.83
N ASN A 172 -0.13 11.07 -4.62
CA ASN A 172 0.11 9.64 -4.72
C ASN A 172 1.30 9.18 -3.86
N ALA A 173 1.34 9.65 -2.62
CA ALA A 173 2.44 9.39 -1.71
C ALA A 173 1.95 8.98 -0.32
N ALA A 174 2.73 8.15 0.37
CA ALA A 174 2.50 7.92 1.80
C ALA A 174 2.88 9.16 2.60
N ILE A 175 2.03 9.48 3.58
CA ILE A 175 2.33 10.45 4.63
C ILE A 175 2.68 9.66 5.89
N VAL A 176 3.88 9.84 6.39
CA VAL A 176 4.32 9.24 7.64
C VAL A 176 4.40 10.32 8.72
N SER A 177 3.68 10.11 9.81
CA SER A 177 3.62 11.02 10.94
C SER A 177 3.83 10.27 12.26
N ASN A 178 3.95 11.02 13.36
CA ASN A 178 4.08 10.49 14.72
C ASN A 178 5.17 9.41 14.84
N ARG A 179 6.33 9.65 14.24
CA ARG A 179 7.48 8.74 14.31
C ARG A 179 8.06 8.74 15.71
N GLU A 180 8.11 7.58 16.31
CA GLU A 180 8.65 7.38 17.65
C GLU A 180 9.47 6.10 17.70
N ARG A 181 10.61 6.14 18.40
CA ARG A 181 11.38 4.95 18.75
C ARG A 181 10.88 4.41 20.07
N ILE A 182 10.44 3.16 20.11
CA ILE A 182 9.94 2.50 21.31
C ILE A 182 10.81 1.33 21.70
N HIS A 183 10.99 1.15 23.01
CA HIS A 183 11.59 -0.06 23.57
C HIS A 183 10.51 -1.14 23.70
N GLY A 184 10.86 -2.37 23.35
CA GLY A 184 9.95 -3.51 23.50
C GLY A 184 8.95 -3.62 22.35
N PHE A 185 9.27 -4.47 21.38
CA PHE A 185 8.32 -5.00 20.43
C PHE A 185 7.88 -6.37 20.94
N VAL A 186 6.60 -6.57 21.18
CA VAL A 186 6.05 -7.80 21.76
C VAL A 186 5.02 -8.43 20.82
N ASP A 187 4.89 -9.75 20.90
CA ASP A 187 3.85 -10.48 20.18
C ASP A 187 2.47 -10.33 20.84
N HIS A 188 1.47 -11.03 20.31
CA HIS A 188 0.10 -11.03 20.83
C HIS A 188 -0.03 -11.62 22.24
N ASN A 189 0.97 -12.38 22.72
CA ASN A 189 1.04 -12.94 24.06
C ASN A 189 1.83 -12.04 25.03
N GLY A 190 2.36 -10.91 24.55
CA GLY A 190 3.21 -10.01 25.33
C GLY A 190 4.67 -10.45 25.42
N LEU A 191 5.09 -11.46 24.65
CA LEU A 191 6.47 -11.94 24.64
C LEU A 191 7.33 -11.06 23.72
N PRO A 192 8.57 -10.73 24.12
CA PRO A 192 9.48 -9.95 23.29
C PRO A 192 9.76 -10.63 21.95
N VAL A 193 9.73 -9.83 20.87
CA VAL A 193 10.01 -10.28 19.50
C VAL A 193 11.23 -9.53 18.98
N GLU A 194 12.16 -10.28 18.36
CA GLU A 194 13.41 -9.73 17.87
C GLU A 194 13.21 -8.81 16.67
N HIS A 195 12.31 -9.20 15.76
CA HIS A 195 11.98 -8.46 14.54
C HIS A 195 10.55 -8.76 14.11
N GLY A 196 9.98 -7.90 13.27
CA GLY A 196 8.63 -8.10 12.73
C GLY A 196 7.94 -6.80 12.36
N LEU A 197 6.70 -6.94 11.92
CA LEU A 197 5.82 -5.86 11.55
C LEU A 197 4.48 -6.01 12.27
N ARG A 198 3.96 -4.92 12.83
CA ARG A 198 2.60 -4.84 13.36
C ARG A 198 1.87 -3.70 12.68
N ILE A 199 0.66 -3.96 12.23
CA ILE A 199 -0.22 -3.02 11.55
C ILE A 199 -1.55 -3.00 12.27
N GLU A 200 -2.05 -1.80 12.59
CA GLU A 200 -3.35 -1.58 13.19
C GLU A 200 -4.15 -0.63 12.30
N ALA A 201 -5.15 -1.18 11.58
CA ALA A 201 -5.94 -0.47 10.60
C ALA A 201 -7.41 -0.40 11.04
N PRO A 202 -7.92 0.78 11.47
CA PRO A 202 -9.33 0.95 11.68
C PRO A 202 -10.07 0.96 10.34
N MET A 203 -11.17 0.22 10.21
CA MET A 203 -11.89 0.14 8.94
C MET A 203 -13.39 -0.02 9.14
N LYS A 204 -14.15 0.38 8.12
CA LYS A 204 -15.59 0.13 8.10
C LYS A 204 -15.86 -1.35 7.87
N ALA A 205 -16.45 -2.00 8.87
CA ALA A 205 -16.71 -3.42 8.83
C ALA A 205 -17.74 -3.82 9.90
N LYS A 206 -18.43 -4.93 9.68
CA LYS A 206 -19.37 -5.51 10.65
C LYS A 206 -19.07 -6.98 10.84
N PHE A 207 -19.04 -7.42 12.10
CA PHE A 207 -19.03 -8.85 12.39
C PHE A 207 -20.36 -9.46 12.01
N GLN A 208 -20.32 -10.50 11.21
CA GLN A 208 -21.49 -11.32 10.87
C GLN A 208 -21.43 -12.64 11.65
N ARG A 209 -22.62 -13.16 11.98
CA ARG A 209 -22.78 -14.47 12.63
C ARG A 209 -23.20 -15.50 11.57
N GLY A 210 -22.94 -16.78 11.87
CA GLY A 210 -23.34 -17.89 11.02
C GLY A 210 -22.39 -18.15 9.84
N LYS A 211 -22.89 -18.81 8.80
CA LYS A 211 -22.10 -19.28 7.62
C LYS A 211 -21.38 -18.17 6.84
N LYS A 212 -21.66 -16.91 7.10
CA LYS A 212 -20.98 -15.75 6.49
C LYS A 212 -20.07 -15.02 7.48
N SER A 213 -19.72 -15.65 8.60
CA SER A 213 -18.79 -15.06 9.56
C SER A 213 -17.37 -15.06 9.01
N VAL A 214 -16.58 -14.04 9.39
CA VAL A 214 -15.17 -13.94 8.96
C VAL A 214 -14.34 -15.15 9.38
N GLY A 215 -14.71 -15.81 10.49
CA GLY A 215 -14.03 -17.02 10.99
C GLY A 215 -14.34 -18.30 10.22
N GLN A 216 -15.15 -18.24 9.14
CA GLN A 216 -15.47 -19.39 8.30
C GLN A 216 -14.87 -19.28 6.87
N TYR A 217 -14.10 -18.25 6.61
CA TYR A 217 -13.33 -18.07 5.40
C TYR A 217 -11.86 -18.35 5.69
#